data_6f7831dc15f034989d3ae7b98659c47b
#
_entry.id   6f7831dc15f034989d3ae7b98659c47b
#
_cell.length_a   1.000
_cell.length_b   1.000
_cell.length_c   1.000
_cell.angle_alpha   90.00
_cell.angle_beta   90.00
_cell.angle_gamma   90.00
#
_symmetry.space_group_name_H-M   'P 1'
#
loop_
_entity.id
_entity.type
_entity.pdbx_description
1 polymer ?
#
loop_
_entity_poly.entity_id
_entity_poly.type
_entity_poly.pdbx_seq_one_letter_code
_entity_poly.pdbx_strand_id
1 'polypeptide(L)'
;IKRLFDSNVTRINKTNIVINGNKKLKGSCAILATDALPPDVVNKSDLEISRNGFISVLNTLQTNTYPNIFASGDIADIEDYKLAKAGVYAVRQSKILKKNLERLYKNKKLFKYVPQKSYLSIIGITNGKALANKYFFTLKGKFFWKLKKYIDKRFIKKYKDFQQNEKNFMPNVDSI
;
A
#
# COMPACT_ATOMS: atom_id res chain seq x y z
N ILE A 1 28.50 -9.29 0.96
CA ILE A 1 27.24 -9.45 0.18
C ILE A 1 27.58 -9.14 -1.27
N LYS A 2 27.31 -10.09 -2.17
CA LYS A 2 27.45 -9.89 -3.61
C LYS A 2 26.19 -9.20 -4.14
N ARG A 3 26.36 -8.09 -4.87
CA ARG A 3 25.26 -7.40 -5.56
C ARG A 3 25.30 -7.76 -7.05
N LEU A 4 24.13 -7.99 -7.63
CA LEU A 4 23.96 -8.19 -9.06
C LEU A 4 23.06 -7.08 -9.56
N PHE A 5 23.58 -6.25 -10.44
CA PHE A 5 22.83 -5.19 -11.12
C PHE A 5 22.33 -5.72 -12.46
N ASP A 6 21.32 -5.10 -13.04
CA ASP A 6 20.72 -5.46 -14.33
C ASP A 6 20.34 -6.95 -14.41
N SER A 7 19.83 -7.47 -13.28
CA SER A 7 19.56 -8.87 -13.06
C SER A 7 18.11 -9.08 -12.68
N ASN A 8 17.29 -9.53 -13.64
CA ASN A 8 15.89 -9.82 -13.42
C ASN A 8 15.71 -11.28 -12.99
N VAL A 9 15.09 -11.51 -11.84
CA VAL A 9 14.74 -12.86 -11.38
C VAL A 9 13.52 -13.35 -12.15
N THR A 10 13.71 -14.37 -12.98
CA THR A 10 12.66 -14.92 -13.85
C THR A 10 11.97 -16.15 -13.25
N ARG A 11 12.66 -16.88 -12.35
CA ARG A 11 12.10 -18.06 -11.68
C ARG A 11 12.77 -18.33 -10.35
N ILE A 12 12.00 -18.79 -9.38
CA ILE A 12 12.47 -19.25 -8.07
C ILE A 12 12.12 -20.73 -7.95
N ASN A 13 13.13 -21.57 -7.74
CA ASN A 13 13.01 -23.01 -7.50
C ASN A 13 13.42 -23.33 -6.06
N LYS A 14 13.21 -24.56 -5.63
CA LYS A 14 13.56 -25.01 -4.25
C LYS A 14 15.04 -24.81 -3.89
N THR A 15 15.96 -24.92 -4.84
CA THR A 15 17.41 -24.92 -4.60
C THR A 15 18.17 -23.83 -5.36
N ASN A 16 17.50 -23.09 -6.20
CA ASN A 16 18.12 -22.03 -7.00
C ASN A 16 17.13 -20.98 -7.47
N ILE A 17 17.64 -19.81 -7.79
CA ILE A 17 16.94 -18.76 -8.54
C ILE A 17 17.53 -18.65 -9.94
N VAL A 18 16.68 -18.37 -10.92
CA VAL A 18 17.07 -18.14 -12.33
C VAL A 18 17.03 -16.65 -12.60
N ILE A 19 18.12 -16.13 -13.13
CA ILE A 19 18.30 -14.73 -13.48
C ILE A 19 18.43 -14.60 -14.99
N ASN A 20 17.74 -13.62 -15.57
CA ASN A 20 17.74 -13.32 -17.01
C ASN A 20 17.50 -14.57 -17.88
N GLY A 21 16.64 -15.48 -17.43
CA GLY A 21 16.20 -16.67 -18.15
C GLY A 21 17.15 -17.87 -18.11
N ASN A 22 18.45 -17.71 -17.87
CA ASN A 22 19.44 -18.79 -18.00
C ASN A 22 20.40 -18.94 -16.82
N LYS A 23 20.81 -17.88 -16.15
CA LYS A 23 21.81 -17.94 -15.07
C LYS A 23 21.18 -18.44 -13.78
N LYS A 24 21.69 -19.53 -13.23
CA LYS A 24 21.23 -20.14 -12.00
C LYS A 24 22.14 -19.75 -10.83
N LEU A 25 21.54 -19.26 -9.74
CA LEU A 25 22.21 -19.06 -8.45
C LEU A 25 21.65 -20.05 -7.45
N LYS A 26 22.51 -20.85 -6.83
CA LYS A 26 22.14 -21.79 -5.77
C LYS A 26 21.85 -21.04 -4.48
N GLY A 27 20.85 -21.48 -3.74
CA GLY A 27 20.48 -20.92 -2.44
C GLY A 27 19.47 -21.83 -1.74
N SER A 28 19.51 -21.84 -0.43
CA SER A 28 18.57 -22.57 0.45
C SER A 28 17.39 -21.72 0.90
N CYS A 29 17.46 -20.38 0.75
CA CYS A 29 16.43 -19.45 1.11
C CYS A 29 16.43 -18.26 0.16
N ALA A 30 15.25 -17.75 -0.19
CA ALA A 30 15.10 -16.53 -0.97
C ALA A 30 14.14 -15.59 -0.22
N ILE A 31 14.55 -14.32 -0.06
CA ILE A 31 13.70 -13.26 0.49
C ILE A 31 13.26 -12.38 -0.66
N LEU A 32 11.94 -12.33 -0.88
CA LEU A 32 11.33 -11.49 -1.90
C LEU A 32 11.05 -10.10 -1.32
N ALA A 33 11.62 -9.09 -1.94
CA ALA A 33 11.39 -7.69 -1.61
C ALA A 33 11.11 -6.92 -2.91
N THR A 34 10.00 -7.29 -3.56
CA THR A 34 9.56 -6.76 -4.85
C THR A 34 8.47 -5.69 -4.66
N ASP A 35 8.16 -4.95 -5.71
CA ASP A 35 7.04 -4.03 -5.73
C ASP A 35 5.69 -4.78 -5.66
N ALA A 36 4.63 -4.05 -5.34
CA ALA A 36 3.27 -4.57 -5.34
C ALA A 36 2.84 -4.98 -6.76
N LEU A 37 2.15 -6.11 -6.85
CA LEU A 37 1.46 -6.55 -8.05
C LEU A 37 -0.04 -6.51 -7.82
N PRO A 38 -0.83 -6.23 -8.86
CA PRO A 38 -2.28 -6.30 -8.76
C PRO A 38 -2.71 -7.76 -8.49
N PRO A 39 -3.69 -7.97 -7.59
CA PRO A 39 -4.22 -9.31 -7.37
C PRO A 39 -5.03 -9.80 -8.56
N ASP A 40 -5.12 -11.12 -8.76
CA ASP A 40 -5.80 -11.75 -9.90
C ASP A 40 -7.26 -11.31 -10.09
N VAL A 41 -7.94 -10.96 -9.02
CA VAL A 41 -9.34 -10.48 -9.06
C VAL A 41 -9.48 -9.22 -9.91
N VAL A 42 -8.45 -8.38 -9.98
CA VAL A 42 -8.46 -7.17 -10.82
C VAL A 42 -8.52 -7.55 -12.29
N ASN A 43 -7.70 -8.51 -12.71
CA ASN A 43 -7.65 -9.00 -14.10
C ASN A 43 -8.90 -9.78 -14.52
N LYS A 44 -9.70 -10.27 -13.54
CA LYS A 44 -10.94 -11.02 -13.76
C LYS A 44 -12.20 -10.15 -13.64
N SER A 45 -12.02 -8.87 -13.35
CA SER A 45 -13.13 -7.91 -13.24
C SER A 45 -13.30 -7.12 -14.52
N ASP A 46 -14.50 -6.56 -14.71
CA ASP A 46 -14.81 -5.64 -15.82
C ASP A 46 -14.40 -4.19 -15.51
N LEU A 47 -13.55 -4.00 -14.50
CA LEU A 47 -13.08 -2.67 -14.12
C LEU A 47 -11.97 -2.21 -15.08
N GLU A 48 -11.96 -0.92 -15.36
CA GLU A 48 -10.88 -0.33 -16.14
C GLU A 48 -9.54 -0.46 -15.40
N ILE A 49 -8.52 -0.95 -16.10
CA ILE A 49 -7.19 -1.23 -15.57
C ILE A 49 -6.19 -0.22 -16.15
N SER A 50 -5.37 0.36 -15.29
CA SER A 50 -4.26 1.22 -15.68
C SER A 50 -3.18 0.45 -16.46
N ARG A 51 -2.25 1.16 -17.09
CA ARG A 51 -1.07 0.56 -17.76
C ARG A 51 -0.19 -0.28 -16.82
N ASN A 52 -0.29 -0.07 -15.52
CA ASN A 52 0.45 -0.82 -14.50
C ASN A 52 -0.31 -2.05 -13.99
N GLY A 53 -1.52 -2.32 -14.52
CA GLY A 53 -2.35 -3.46 -14.13
C GLY A 53 -3.21 -3.23 -12.89
N PHE A 54 -3.24 -2.03 -12.31
CA PHE A 54 -4.08 -1.69 -11.15
C PHE A 54 -5.40 -1.06 -11.60
N ILE A 55 -6.40 -1.04 -10.71
CA ILE A 55 -7.69 -0.44 -11.01
C ILE A 55 -7.52 1.07 -11.25
N SER A 56 -7.93 1.54 -12.43
CA SER A 56 -7.94 2.97 -12.75
C SER A 56 -9.08 3.68 -12.02
N VAL A 57 -8.76 4.75 -11.30
CA VAL A 57 -9.74 5.53 -10.54
C VAL A 57 -9.54 7.03 -10.75
N LEU A 58 -10.66 7.74 -10.69
CA LEU A 58 -10.70 9.18 -10.63
C LEU A 58 -10.09 9.68 -9.31
N ASN A 59 -9.81 10.97 -9.23
CA ASN A 59 -9.34 11.58 -7.97
C ASN A 59 -10.38 11.57 -6.84
N THR A 60 -11.65 11.22 -7.12
CA THR A 60 -12.67 10.91 -6.12
C THR A 60 -12.58 9.50 -5.56
N LEU A 61 -11.64 8.68 -6.05
CA LEU A 61 -11.45 7.24 -5.77
C LEU A 61 -12.56 6.34 -6.33
N GLN A 62 -13.43 6.86 -7.18
CA GLN A 62 -14.40 6.07 -7.94
C GLN A 62 -13.71 5.43 -9.13
N THR A 63 -14.16 4.24 -9.53
CA THR A 63 -13.77 3.65 -10.81
C THR A 63 -14.43 4.44 -11.95
N ASN A 64 -13.79 4.48 -13.12
CA ASN A 64 -14.28 5.22 -14.26
C ASN A 64 -15.57 4.59 -14.82
N THR A 65 -15.62 3.25 -14.86
CA THR A 65 -16.73 2.50 -15.45
C THR A 65 -17.96 2.48 -14.55
N TYR A 66 -17.76 2.37 -13.24
CA TYR A 66 -18.85 2.19 -12.27
C TYR A 66 -18.76 3.23 -11.14
N PRO A 67 -19.57 4.29 -11.18
CA PRO A 67 -19.47 5.40 -10.22
C PRO A 67 -19.86 5.03 -8.77
N ASN A 68 -20.46 3.87 -8.56
CA ASN A 68 -20.76 3.31 -7.24
C ASN A 68 -19.66 2.39 -6.70
N ILE A 69 -18.62 2.10 -7.48
CA ILE A 69 -17.47 1.29 -7.08
C ILE A 69 -16.27 2.21 -6.81
N PHE A 70 -15.60 1.96 -5.70
CA PHE A 70 -14.41 2.69 -5.29
C PHE A 70 -13.23 1.75 -5.11
N ALA A 71 -12.04 2.23 -5.45
CA ALA A 71 -10.79 1.55 -5.11
C ALA A 71 -9.80 2.55 -4.48
N SER A 72 -9.00 2.05 -3.52
CA SER A 72 -8.00 2.88 -2.83
C SER A 72 -6.83 2.04 -2.31
N GLY A 73 -5.73 2.69 -1.95
CA GLY A 73 -4.51 2.03 -1.53
C GLY A 73 -3.75 1.42 -2.71
N ASP A 74 -3.04 0.34 -2.44
CA ASP A 74 -2.11 -0.22 -3.42
C ASP A 74 -2.80 -0.83 -4.65
N ILE A 75 -4.09 -1.20 -4.54
CA ILE A 75 -4.87 -1.75 -5.65
C ILE A 75 -5.27 -0.71 -6.70
N ALA A 76 -5.25 0.57 -6.35
CA ALA A 76 -5.74 1.66 -7.20
C ALA A 76 -4.62 2.51 -7.80
N ASP A 77 -4.77 2.87 -9.07
CA ASP A 77 -4.00 3.93 -9.73
C ASP A 77 -4.93 5.13 -9.98
N ILE A 78 -4.55 6.29 -9.45
CA ILE A 78 -5.30 7.53 -9.66
C ILE A 78 -4.78 8.18 -10.93
N GLU A 79 -5.65 8.45 -11.89
CA GLU A 79 -5.28 8.91 -13.24
C GLU A 79 -4.37 10.14 -13.25
N ASP A 80 -4.68 11.12 -12.42
CA ASP A 80 -3.94 12.40 -12.39
C ASP A 80 -2.59 12.31 -11.66
N TYR A 81 -2.25 11.17 -11.02
CA TYR A 81 -1.11 11.09 -10.12
C TYR A 81 -0.29 9.82 -10.27
N LYS A 82 1.02 9.98 -10.42
CA LYS A 82 1.99 8.89 -10.27
C LYS A 82 2.36 8.70 -8.80
N LEU A 83 1.70 7.79 -8.10
CA LEU A 83 1.95 7.53 -6.70
C LEU A 83 2.69 6.21 -6.51
N ALA A 84 3.65 6.18 -5.58
CA ALA A 84 4.24 4.93 -5.13
C ALA A 84 3.20 4.11 -4.36
N LYS A 85 3.27 2.78 -4.45
CA LYS A 85 2.45 1.86 -3.65
C LYS A 85 2.99 1.85 -2.21
N ALA A 86 2.49 2.77 -1.40
CA ALA A 86 2.96 2.99 -0.04
C ALA A 86 1.80 3.26 0.93
N GLY A 87 1.83 2.60 2.08
CA GLY A 87 0.75 2.66 3.07
C GLY A 87 0.35 4.07 3.52
N VAL A 88 1.26 5.04 3.44
CA VAL A 88 0.94 6.45 3.78
C VAL A 88 -0.13 7.03 2.85
N TYR A 89 -0.13 6.67 1.57
CA TYR A 89 -1.17 7.10 0.63
C TYR A 89 -2.49 6.38 0.93
N ALA A 90 -2.46 5.07 1.15
CA ALA A 90 -3.64 4.29 1.52
C ALA A 90 -4.34 4.86 2.77
N VAL A 91 -3.58 5.17 3.83
CA VAL A 91 -4.13 5.76 5.08
C VAL A 91 -4.74 7.14 4.84
N ARG A 92 -4.21 7.94 3.91
CA ARG A 92 -4.79 9.25 3.58
C ARG A 92 -6.00 9.15 2.68
N GLN A 93 -5.97 8.24 1.72
CA GLN A 93 -7.10 7.95 0.83
C GLN A 93 -8.29 7.43 1.63
N SER A 94 -8.09 6.60 2.66
CA SER A 94 -9.18 6.03 3.46
C SER A 94 -10.09 7.10 4.08
N LYS A 95 -9.54 8.26 4.45
CA LYS A 95 -10.33 9.38 5.00
C LYS A 95 -11.26 10.00 3.95
N ILE A 96 -10.78 10.10 2.70
CA ILE A 96 -11.56 10.63 1.58
C ILE A 96 -12.57 9.58 1.14
N LEU A 97 -12.17 8.31 1.05
CA LEU A 97 -13.04 7.19 0.72
C LEU A 97 -14.25 7.14 1.67
N LYS A 98 -14.02 7.15 3.00
CA LYS A 98 -15.11 7.18 3.98
C LYS A 98 -16.08 8.32 3.72
N LYS A 99 -15.58 9.55 3.58
CA LYS A 99 -16.40 10.71 3.32
C LYS A 99 -17.18 10.59 2.00
N ASN A 100 -16.55 10.04 0.97
CA ASN A 100 -17.16 9.91 -0.34
C ASN A 100 -18.25 8.84 -0.38
N LEU A 101 -18.08 7.72 0.34
CA LEU A 101 -19.14 6.74 0.53
C LEU A 101 -20.38 7.34 1.21
N GLU A 102 -20.17 8.10 2.30
CA GLU A 102 -21.26 8.81 2.99
C GLU A 102 -21.94 9.87 2.09
N ARG A 103 -21.16 10.54 1.25
CA ARG A 103 -21.67 11.58 0.33
C ARG A 103 -22.39 10.98 -0.85
N LEU A 104 -21.91 9.86 -1.40
CA LEU A 104 -22.59 9.13 -2.45
C LEU A 104 -23.98 8.69 -1.98
N TYR A 105 -24.06 8.07 -0.80
CA TYR A 105 -25.34 7.68 -0.17
C TYR A 105 -26.33 8.86 -0.02
N LYS A 106 -25.79 10.06 0.26
CA LYS A 106 -26.59 11.30 0.45
C LYS A 106 -26.75 12.11 -0.84
N ASN A 107 -26.42 11.56 -2.01
CA ASN A 107 -26.43 12.25 -3.31
C ASN A 107 -25.70 13.60 -3.30
N LYS A 108 -24.57 13.70 -2.59
CA LYS A 108 -23.76 14.92 -2.47
C LYS A 108 -22.53 14.85 -3.35
N LYS A 109 -22.04 15.99 -3.84
CA LYS A 109 -20.80 16.11 -4.60
C LYS A 109 -19.61 15.51 -3.82
N LEU A 110 -18.82 14.64 -4.46
CA LEU A 110 -17.70 13.94 -3.85
C LEU A 110 -16.47 14.86 -3.69
N PHE A 111 -15.65 14.54 -2.71
CA PHE A 111 -14.36 15.21 -2.50
C PHE A 111 -13.28 14.61 -3.39
N LYS A 112 -12.41 15.46 -3.88
CA LYS A 112 -11.20 15.04 -4.60
C LYS A 112 -10.08 14.73 -3.60
N TYR A 113 -9.41 13.62 -3.78
CA TYR A 113 -8.16 13.32 -3.10
C TYR A 113 -7.02 14.10 -3.79
N VAL A 114 -6.28 14.86 -3.01
CA VAL A 114 -5.05 15.52 -3.47
C VAL A 114 -3.89 14.94 -2.66
N PRO A 115 -2.98 14.19 -3.31
CA PRO A 115 -1.87 13.57 -2.62
C PRO A 115 -0.86 14.62 -2.14
N GLN A 116 -0.19 14.31 -1.03
CA GLN A 116 0.93 15.12 -0.58
C GLN A 116 2.12 15.00 -1.53
N LYS A 117 2.85 16.10 -1.72
CA LYS A 117 4.06 16.15 -2.54
C LYS A 117 5.20 15.27 -2.00
N SER A 118 5.26 15.05 -0.68
CA SER A 118 6.25 14.19 -0.03
C SER A 118 5.75 13.64 1.29
N TYR A 119 6.40 12.60 1.78
CA TYR A 119 6.15 12.03 3.10
C TYR A 119 7.46 11.67 3.80
N LEU A 120 7.41 11.59 5.12
CA LEU A 120 8.53 11.11 5.92
C LEU A 120 8.54 9.57 5.85
N SER A 121 9.57 9.01 5.23
CA SER A 121 9.83 7.56 5.22
C SER A 121 10.82 7.24 6.34
N ILE A 122 10.45 6.32 7.25
CA ILE A 122 11.34 5.84 8.31
C ILE A 122 11.50 4.33 8.18
N ILE A 123 12.70 3.90 7.83
CA ILE A 123 13.05 2.49 7.63
C ILE A 123 13.92 2.03 8.78
N GLY A 124 13.45 1.02 9.53
CA GLY A 124 14.25 0.39 10.58
C GLY A 124 15.45 -0.35 9.99
N ILE A 125 16.59 -0.18 10.63
CA ILE A 125 17.83 -0.89 10.31
C ILE A 125 18.38 -1.57 11.56
N THR A 126 19.50 -2.30 11.43
CA THR A 126 20.14 -3.02 12.52
C THR A 126 20.52 -2.10 13.71
N ASN A 127 20.73 -2.70 14.89
CA ASN A 127 21.21 -2.03 16.11
C ASN A 127 20.31 -0.90 16.65
N GLY A 128 18.98 -1.05 16.49
CA GLY A 128 18.00 -0.09 17.03
C GLY A 128 18.11 1.30 16.44
N LYS A 129 18.56 1.39 15.19
CA LYS A 129 18.61 2.63 14.40
C LYS A 129 17.57 2.62 13.29
N ALA A 130 17.28 3.79 12.73
CA ALA A 130 16.48 3.92 11.53
C ALA A 130 17.07 4.98 10.60
N LEU A 131 16.75 4.82 9.31
CA LEU A 131 16.95 5.83 8.28
C LEU A 131 15.63 6.60 8.13
N ALA A 132 15.69 7.91 8.28
CA ALA A 132 14.59 8.81 8.02
C ALA A 132 14.89 9.60 6.75
N ASN A 133 14.02 9.48 5.78
CA ASN A 133 14.14 10.21 4.51
C ASN A 133 12.93 11.12 4.31
N LYS A 134 13.20 12.35 3.94
CA LYS A 134 12.17 13.31 3.51
C LYS A 134 12.79 14.28 2.50
N TYR A 135 12.19 14.42 1.34
CA TYR A 135 12.75 15.18 0.20
C TYR A 135 14.17 14.65 -0.16
N PHE A 136 15.17 15.50 -0.08
CA PHE A 136 16.57 15.19 -0.39
C PHE A 136 17.40 14.80 0.85
N PHE A 137 16.81 14.88 2.05
CA PHE A 137 17.54 14.63 3.29
C PHE A 137 17.32 13.22 3.78
N THR A 138 18.43 12.52 4.03
CA THR A 138 18.44 11.20 4.68
C THR A 138 19.28 11.28 5.94
N LEU A 139 18.64 11.01 7.07
CA LEU A 139 19.28 11.01 8.39
C LEU A 139 19.21 9.62 9.00
N LYS A 140 20.26 9.23 9.74
CA LYS A 140 20.37 7.94 10.42
C LYS A 140 20.53 8.15 11.92
N GLY A 141 19.77 7.41 12.73
CA GLY A 141 19.96 7.50 14.18
C GLY A 141 18.99 6.66 15.00
N LYS A 142 19.33 6.49 16.29
CA LYS A 142 18.47 5.83 17.29
C LYS A 142 17.20 6.64 17.58
N PHE A 143 17.27 7.97 17.46
CA PHE A 143 16.12 8.87 17.62
C PHE A 143 14.99 8.50 16.62
N PHE A 144 15.32 8.30 15.34
CA PHE A 144 14.35 7.95 14.31
C PHE A 144 13.74 6.57 14.54
N TRP A 145 14.48 5.64 15.15
CA TRP A 145 13.92 4.36 15.56
C TRP A 145 12.87 4.52 16.68
N LYS A 146 13.15 5.35 17.68
CA LYS A 146 12.19 5.67 18.75
C LYS A 146 10.95 6.37 18.17
N LEU A 147 11.15 7.34 17.27
CA LEU A 147 10.07 8.05 16.58
C LEU A 147 9.19 7.09 15.77
N LYS A 148 9.82 6.18 14.99
CA LYS A 148 9.08 5.15 14.26
C LYS A 148 8.22 4.32 15.20
N LYS A 149 8.80 3.78 16.27
CA LYS A 149 8.06 2.98 17.25
C LYS A 149 6.88 3.74 17.85
N TYR A 150 7.04 5.02 18.14
CA TYR A 150 5.97 5.86 18.67
C TYR A 150 4.83 6.02 17.66
N ILE A 151 5.17 6.34 16.40
CA ILE A 151 4.18 6.48 15.32
C ILE A 151 3.43 5.17 15.09
N ASP A 152 4.16 4.05 14.98
CA ASP A 152 3.57 2.72 14.74
C ASP A 152 2.64 2.31 15.90
N LYS A 153 3.07 2.49 17.17
CA LYS A 153 2.25 2.19 18.33
C LYS A 153 0.97 3.04 18.38
N ARG A 154 1.07 4.34 18.08
CA ARG A 154 -0.09 5.23 18.03
C ARG A 154 -1.07 4.83 16.94
N PHE A 155 -0.55 4.43 15.78
CA PHE A 155 -1.35 3.94 14.67
C PHE A 155 -2.10 2.66 15.06
N ILE A 156 -1.39 1.65 15.58
CA ILE A 156 -1.99 0.37 16.00
C ILE A 156 -3.04 0.59 17.09
N LYS A 157 -2.75 1.44 18.10
CA LYS A 157 -3.70 1.74 19.18
C LYS A 157 -5.02 2.25 18.62
N LYS A 158 -4.98 3.18 17.67
CA LYS A 158 -6.18 3.74 17.05
C LYS A 158 -7.08 2.68 16.42
N TYR A 159 -6.50 1.65 15.80
CA TYR A 159 -7.28 0.59 15.15
C TYR A 159 -7.73 -0.48 16.15
N LYS A 160 -6.98 -0.74 17.22
CA LYS A 160 -7.43 -1.63 18.29
C LYS A 160 -8.65 -1.05 19.02
N ASP A 161 -8.63 0.23 19.35
CA ASP A 161 -9.75 0.91 19.99
C ASP A 161 -11.01 0.87 19.08
N PHE A 162 -10.82 0.94 17.75
CA PHE A 162 -11.91 0.81 16.79
C PHE A 162 -12.51 -0.61 16.78
N GLN A 163 -11.68 -1.66 16.75
CA GLN A 163 -12.15 -3.05 16.79
C GLN A 163 -12.91 -3.40 18.09
N GLN A 164 -12.50 -2.84 19.22
CA GLN A 164 -13.22 -3.02 20.49
C GLN A 164 -14.60 -2.36 20.46
N ASN A 165 -14.73 -1.21 19.84
CA ASN A 165 -16.00 -0.52 19.69
C ASN A 165 -16.93 -1.21 18.70
N GLU A 166 -16.41 -1.81 17.61
CA GLU A 166 -17.24 -2.59 16.67
C GLU A 166 -17.81 -3.86 17.27
N LYS A 167 -17.06 -4.58 18.13
CA LYS A 167 -17.59 -5.76 18.85
C LYS A 167 -18.79 -5.43 19.73
N ASN A 168 -18.90 -4.19 20.17
CA ASN A 168 -20.08 -3.70 20.94
C ASN A 168 -21.24 -3.24 20.03
N PHE A 169 -21.04 -3.17 18.72
CA PHE A 169 -22.02 -2.62 17.76
C PHE A 169 -22.57 -3.67 16.77
N MET A 170 -21.90 -4.82 16.62
CA MET A 170 -22.43 -5.92 15.79
C MET A 170 -23.33 -6.81 16.65
N PRO A 171 -24.64 -6.90 16.37
CA PRO A 171 -25.44 -7.98 16.89
C PRO A 171 -24.85 -9.30 16.37
N ASN A 172 -24.84 -10.32 17.22
CA ASN A 172 -24.39 -11.68 16.90
C ASN A 172 -24.95 -12.11 15.54
N VAL A 173 -24.08 -12.26 14.54
CA VAL A 173 -24.45 -12.75 13.20
C VAL A 173 -24.64 -14.29 13.21
N ASP A 174 -24.45 -14.94 14.36
CA ASP A 174 -24.61 -16.40 14.54
C ASP A 174 -26.07 -16.83 14.75
N SER A 175 -27.05 -15.95 14.45
CA SER A 175 -28.49 -16.25 14.63
C SER A 175 -29.32 -15.99 13.38
N ILE A 176 -28.78 -16.29 12.17
CA ILE A 176 -29.59 -16.39 10.95
C ILE A 176 -29.32 -17.73 10.27
#